data_5e48fd09b46e24aa18734ff6521e9df1
#
_entry.id   5e48fd09b46e24aa18734ff6521e9df1
#
_cell.length_a   1.000
_cell.length_b   1.000
_cell.length_c   1.000
_cell.angle_alpha   90.00
_cell.angle_beta   90.00
_cell.angle_gamma   90.00
#
_symmetry.space_group_name_H-M   'P 1'
#
loop_
_entity.id
_entity.type
_entity.pdbx_description
1 polymer ?
#
loop_
_entity_poly.entity_id
_entity_poly.type
_entity_poly.pdbx_seq_one_letter_code
_entity_poly.pdbx_strand_id
1 'polypeptide(L)'
;IESRFSVNQRLFIVLYADDILLLAPSLSELQVLFTLCELELYWLDMSINVKKSCCMRIGNRFDIKCANITSKNGMCLPWVTEMRYLGVFIVSSSKFKCSLDYAKRAFYRSANSIFGKVANAASEEVMLHLVNSKCFPMLLYGLEACPLNKSENNSINFTAMRFFMKLFRSSNSDLI
;
A
#
# COMPACT_ATOMS: atom_id res chain seq x y z
N ILE A 1 -23.34 -2.17 25.92
CA ILE A 1 -22.02 -1.50 25.97
C ILE A 1 -22.00 -0.36 24.92
N GLU A 2 -23.12 0.35 24.76
CA GLU A 2 -23.31 1.33 23.69
C GLU A 2 -23.18 2.81 24.09
N SER A 3 -22.65 3.15 25.25
CA SER A 3 -22.85 4.51 25.78
C SER A 3 -21.59 5.30 26.17
N ARG A 4 -20.40 4.97 25.64
CA ARG A 4 -19.19 5.73 26.03
C ARG A 4 -18.43 6.43 24.91
N PHE A 5 -18.83 6.34 23.65
CA PHE A 5 -18.14 7.00 22.56
C PHE A 5 -19.02 7.97 21.78
N SER A 6 -19.34 9.10 22.39
CA SER A 6 -19.63 10.30 21.61
C SER A 6 -18.32 10.87 21.07
N VAL A 7 -17.65 10.11 20.20
CA VAL A 7 -16.50 10.58 19.47
C VAL A 7 -17.02 11.27 18.21
N ASN A 8 -16.60 12.50 18.00
CA ASN A 8 -16.89 13.32 16.82
C ASN A 8 -16.83 12.42 15.55
N GLN A 9 -17.83 12.53 14.67
CA GLN A 9 -18.08 11.68 13.49
C GLN A 9 -16.93 11.58 12.46
N ARG A 10 -15.68 11.87 12.81
CA ARG A 10 -14.50 11.91 11.92
C ARG A 10 -13.35 11.01 12.34
N LEU A 11 -13.55 10.16 13.32
CA LEU A 11 -12.56 9.17 13.75
C LEU A 11 -12.94 7.81 13.18
N PHE A 12 -12.00 7.16 12.51
CA PHE A 12 -12.24 5.83 11.92
C PHE A 12 -11.17 4.88 12.37
N ILE A 13 -11.60 3.66 12.68
CA ILE A 13 -10.75 2.51 12.97
C ILE A 13 -11.08 1.45 11.93
N VAL A 14 -10.06 0.98 11.22
CA VAL A 14 -10.17 -0.15 10.31
C VAL A 14 -9.34 -1.29 10.84
N LEU A 15 -9.97 -2.44 11.02
CA LEU A 15 -9.36 -3.64 11.57
C LEU A 15 -9.27 -4.71 10.49
N TYR A 16 -8.10 -5.30 10.33
CA TYR A 16 -7.88 -6.44 9.46
C TYR A 16 -6.86 -7.38 10.10
N ALA A 17 -7.32 -8.53 10.58
CA ALA A 17 -6.52 -9.44 11.42
C ALA A 17 -5.82 -8.69 12.56
N ASP A 18 -4.48 -8.70 12.57
CA ASP A 18 -3.65 -8.01 13.57
C ASP A 18 -3.35 -6.54 13.19
N ASP A 19 -3.68 -6.11 11.98
CA ASP A 19 -3.42 -4.75 11.52
C ASP A 19 -4.56 -3.80 11.94
N ILE A 20 -4.20 -2.72 12.64
CA ILE A 20 -5.12 -1.66 13.08
C ILE A 20 -4.73 -0.36 12.37
N LEU A 21 -5.63 0.19 11.56
CA LEU A 21 -5.46 1.50 10.94
C LEU A 21 -6.33 2.52 11.67
N LEU A 22 -5.69 3.51 12.29
CA LEU A 22 -6.34 4.62 12.98
C LEU A 22 -6.31 5.85 12.10
N LEU A 23 -7.48 6.46 11.85
CA LEU A 23 -7.62 7.67 11.04
C LEU A 23 -8.25 8.79 11.89
N ALA A 24 -7.60 9.92 11.93
CA ALA A 24 -8.08 11.10 12.64
C ALA A 24 -7.74 12.41 11.89
N PRO A 25 -8.57 13.44 11.94
CA PRO A 25 -8.33 14.69 11.23
C PRO A 25 -7.26 15.58 11.89
N SER A 26 -6.95 15.35 13.16
CA SER A 26 -5.94 16.09 13.91
C SER A 26 -5.01 15.17 14.70
N LEU A 27 -3.84 15.70 15.03
CA LEU A 27 -2.85 15.01 15.85
C LEU A 27 -3.36 14.70 17.25
N SER A 28 -4.07 15.66 17.85
CA SER A 28 -4.63 15.50 19.19
C SER A 28 -5.66 14.37 19.25
N GLU A 29 -6.54 14.31 18.25
CA GLU A 29 -7.55 13.26 18.13
C GLU A 29 -6.90 11.91 17.84
N LEU A 30 -5.84 11.89 17.01
CA LEU A 30 -5.08 10.66 16.76
C LEU A 30 -4.41 10.12 18.03
N GLN A 31 -3.83 11.01 18.85
CA GLN A 31 -3.24 10.61 20.14
C GLN A 31 -4.29 10.05 21.11
N VAL A 32 -5.47 10.68 21.18
CA VAL A 32 -6.58 10.18 22.00
C VAL A 32 -7.02 8.79 21.51
N LEU A 33 -7.25 8.66 20.20
CA LEU A 33 -7.68 7.40 19.60
C LEU A 33 -6.66 6.29 19.81
N PHE A 34 -5.36 6.60 19.67
CA PHE A 34 -4.26 5.68 19.92
C PHE A 34 -4.23 5.21 21.39
N THR A 35 -4.39 6.15 22.33
CA THR A 35 -4.40 5.86 23.76
C THR A 35 -5.59 4.97 24.15
N LEU A 36 -6.77 5.22 23.57
CA LEU A 36 -7.95 4.38 23.76
C LEU A 36 -7.73 2.98 23.18
N CYS A 37 -7.13 2.89 22.01
CA CYS A 37 -6.80 1.60 21.40
C CYS A 37 -5.81 0.80 22.27
N GLU A 38 -4.79 1.44 22.85
CA GLU A 38 -3.87 0.79 23.81
C GLU A 38 -4.60 0.28 25.06
N LEU A 39 -5.61 1.01 25.55
CA LEU A 39 -6.41 0.61 26.70
C LEU A 39 -7.26 -0.63 26.41
N GLU A 40 -7.97 -0.62 25.27
CA GLU A 40 -8.81 -1.75 24.89
C GLU A 40 -7.98 -3.01 24.61
N LEU A 41 -6.82 -2.87 23.95
CA LEU A 41 -5.91 -3.99 23.72
C LEU A 41 -5.35 -4.55 25.03
N TYR A 42 -5.07 -3.70 26.01
CA TYR A 42 -4.63 -4.15 27.33
C TYR A 42 -5.67 -5.04 28.02
N TRP A 43 -6.98 -4.74 27.87
CA TRP A 43 -8.05 -5.60 28.40
C TRP A 43 -8.12 -6.97 27.72
N LEU A 44 -7.61 -7.07 26.49
CA LEU A 44 -7.53 -8.31 25.72
C LEU A 44 -6.19 -9.05 25.91
N ASP A 45 -5.38 -8.61 26.88
CA ASP A 45 -4.01 -9.11 27.09
C ASP A 45 -3.11 -8.98 25.86
N MET A 46 -3.33 -7.90 25.08
CA MET A 46 -2.61 -7.58 23.86
C MET A 46 -1.84 -6.27 24.01
N SER A 47 -0.79 -6.10 23.20
CA SER A 47 -0.01 -4.86 23.19
C SER A 47 0.35 -4.42 21.78
N ILE A 48 0.41 -3.10 21.56
CA ILE A 48 0.81 -2.52 20.28
C ILE A 48 2.32 -2.71 20.08
N ASN A 49 2.71 -3.26 18.94
CA ASN A 49 4.11 -3.34 18.55
C ASN A 49 4.59 -2.00 17.96
N VAL A 50 5.09 -1.10 18.82
CA VAL A 50 5.56 0.24 18.44
C VAL A 50 6.66 0.20 17.36
N LYS A 51 7.50 -0.85 17.33
CA LYS A 51 8.57 -0.98 16.32
C LYS A 51 8.04 -1.27 14.92
N LYS A 52 6.85 -1.87 14.81
CA LYS A 52 6.18 -2.15 13.53
C LYS A 52 5.11 -1.11 13.19
N SER A 53 4.74 -0.26 14.15
CA SER A 53 3.74 0.79 13.98
C SER A 53 4.40 2.07 13.51
N CYS A 54 3.71 2.84 12.69
CA CYS A 54 4.18 4.12 12.19
C CYS A 54 3.03 5.09 11.99
N CYS A 55 3.35 6.38 11.90
CA CYS A 55 2.41 7.44 11.59
C CYS A 55 2.70 8.01 10.21
N MET A 56 1.63 8.38 9.51
CA MET A 56 1.71 9.08 8.23
C MET A 56 0.73 10.24 8.20
N ARG A 57 1.08 11.28 7.48
CA ARG A 57 0.20 12.42 7.25
C ARG A 57 -0.19 12.52 5.79
N ILE A 58 -1.49 12.74 5.56
CA ILE A 58 -2.05 13.01 4.23
C ILE A 58 -2.84 14.31 4.34
N GLY A 59 -2.71 15.18 3.34
CA GLY A 59 -3.39 16.48 3.29
C GLY A 59 -2.44 17.64 2.99
N ASN A 60 -2.97 18.86 2.91
CA ASN A 60 -2.20 20.03 2.44
C ASN A 60 -0.94 20.37 3.26
N ARG A 61 -0.82 19.85 4.47
CA ARG A 61 0.33 20.07 5.36
C ARG A 61 1.11 18.78 5.60
N PHE A 62 1.15 17.88 4.60
CA PHE A 62 1.78 16.54 4.70
C PHE A 62 3.29 16.60 4.98
N ASP A 63 3.98 17.64 4.53
CA ASP A 63 5.42 17.87 4.64
C ASP A 63 5.86 18.61 5.92
N ILE A 64 4.91 19.14 6.69
CA ILE A 64 5.20 19.89 7.90
C ILE A 64 5.48 18.94 9.07
N LYS A 65 6.55 19.17 9.83
CA LYS A 65 6.87 18.39 11.03
C LYS A 65 5.72 18.49 12.05
N CYS A 66 5.38 17.34 12.63
CA CYS A 66 4.38 17.20 13.68
C CYS A 66 5.02 16.82 15.00
N ALA A 67 4.30 17.04 16.11
CA ALA A 67 4.62 16.40 17.37
C ALA A 67 4.50 14.87 17.25
N ASN A 68 5.21 14.14 18.09
CA ASN A 68 5.20 12.69 18.06
C ASN A 68 3.92 12.14 18.72
N ILE A 69 3.43 11.04 18.18
CA ILE A 69 2.45 10.19 18.86
C ILE A 69 3.22 9.30 19.83
N THR A 70 2.80 9.30 21.08
CA THR A 70 3.53 8.63 22.16
C THR A 70 2.66 7.55 22.78
N SER A 71 3.23 6.35 22.94
CA SER A 71 2.59 5.24 23.65
C SER A 71 2.63 5.48 25.15
N LYS A 72 1.82 4.73 25.93
CA LYS A 72 1.83 4.76 27.40
C LYS A 72 3.19 4.46 28.01
N ASN A 73 4.01 3.68 27.31
CA ASN A 73 5.37 3.32 27.72
C ASN A 73 6.40 4.42 27.38
N GLY A 74 5.97 5.61 26.94
CA GLY A 74 6.84 6.71 26.54
C GLY A 74 7.54 6.54 25.19
N MET A 75 7.27 5.46 24.46
CA MET A 75 7.84 5.26 23.13
C MET A 75 7.10 6.08 22.07
N CYS A 76 7.86 6.73 21.19
CA CYS A 76 7.30 7.51 20.09
C CYS A 76 7.13 6.66 18.83
N LEU A 77 6.01 6.83 18.13
CA LEU A 77 5.82 6.24 16.81
C LEU A 77 6.55 7.08 15.75
N PRO A 78 7.28 6.46 14.83
CA PRO A 78 7.99 7.17 13.77
C PRO A 78 7.01 7.74 12.74
N TRP A 79 7.29 8.96 12.27
CA TRP A 79 6.63 9.53 11.09
C TRP A 79 7.33 9.04 9.82
N VAL A 80 6.54 8.49 8.89
CA VAL A 80 7.05 7.94 7.64
C VAL A 80 6.43 8.65 6.43
N THR A 81 7.16 8.69 5.33
CA THR A 81 6.69 9.24 4.05
C THR A 81 6.03 8.19 3.17
N GLU A 82 6.28 6.91 3.44
CA GLU A 82 5.67 5.78 2.77
C GLU A 82 5.42 4.66 3.79
N MET A 83 4.25 4.04 3.71
CA MET A 83 3.91 2.88 4.54
C MET A 83 3.24 1.79 3.71
N ARG A 84 3.46 0.54 4.10
CA ARG A 84 2.76 -0.59 3.50
C ARG A 84 1.56 -0.96 4.38
N TYR A 85 0.37 -0.97 3.78
CA TYR A 85 -0.85 -1.44 4.41
C TYR A 85 -1.57 -2.42 3.49
N LEU A 86 -1.86 -3.63 3.98
CA LEU A 86 -2.50 -4.73 3.23
C LEU A 86 -1.88 -4.95 1.82
N GLY A 87 -0.57 -4.88 1.72
CA GLY A 87 0.15 -5.10 0.46
C GLY A 87 0.27 -3.88 -0.45
N VAL A 88 -0.50 -2.82 -0.21
CA VAL A 88 -0.44 -1.55 -0.95
C VAL A 88 0.50 -0.58 -0.25
N PHE A 89 1.29 0.17 -1.01
CA PHE A 89 2.17 1.21 -0.50
C PHE A 89 1.48 2.57 -0.60
N ILE A 90 1.15 3.15 0.55
CA ILE A 90 0.55 4.48 0.67
C ILE A 90 1.66 5.50 0.85
N VAL A 91 1.53 6.67 0.22
CA VAL A 91 2.55 7.73 0.24
C VAL A 91 1.98 8.99 0.88
N SER A 92 2.78 9.63 1.73
CA SER A 92 2.48 10.94 2.32
C SER A 92 2.43 12.00 1.21
N SER A 93 1.28 12.60 1.01
CA SER A 93 1.04 13.59 -0.03
C SER A 93 -0.18 14.47 0.28
N SER A 94 -0.41 15.52 -0.53
CA SER A 94 -1.54 16.43 -0.34
C SER A 94 -2.92 15.78 -0.53
N LYS A 95 -2.97 14.66 -1.28
CA LYS A 95 -4.17 13.83 -1.47
C LYS A 95 -3.80 12.37 -1.22
N PHE A 96 -4.79 11.52 -0.97
CA PHE A 96 -4.54 10.08 -0.86
C PHE A 96 -3.89 9.56 -2.15
N LYS A 97 -2.74 8.89 -2.01
CA LYS A 97 -1.95 8.40 -3.12
C LYS A 97 -1.27 7.08 -2.76
N CYS A 98 -1.21 6.15 -3.73
CA CYS A 98 -0.48 4.90 -3.63
C CYS A 98 0.77 4.92 -4.52
N SER A 99 1.82 4.24 -4.10
CA SER A 99 3.02 4.03 -4.90
C SER A 99 2.88 2.76 -5.73
N LEU A 100 3.03 2.90 -7.05
CA LEU A 100 3.00 1.79 -8.01
C LEU A 100 4.37 1.15 -8.23
N ASP A 101 5.43 1.73 -7.69
CA ASP A 101 6.80 1.33 -8.01
C ASP A 101 7.13 -0.07 -7.51
N TYR A 102 6.56 -0.46 -6.37
CA TYR A 102 6.73 -1.81 -5.84
C TYR A 102 6.02 -2.85 -6.69
N ALA A 103 4.79 -2.57 -7.13
CA ALA A 103 4.03 -3.44 -8.02
C ALA A 103 4.73 -3.62 -9.36
N LYS A 104 5.18 -2.52 -9.98
CA LYS A 104 5.94 -2.56 -11.24
C LYS A 104 7.25 -3.33 -11.11
N ARG A 105 8.03 -3.10 -10.04
CA ARG A 105 9.26 -3.85 -9.77
C ARG A 105 8.99 -5.34 -9.53
N ALA A 106 7.94 -5.69 -8.81
CA ALA A 106 7.54 -7.07 -8.58
C ALA A 106 7.16 -7.75 -9.90
N PHE A 107 6.35 -7.08 -10.73
CA PHE A 107 6.00 -7.55 -12.07
C PHE A 107 7.23 -7.81 -12.93
N TYR A 108 8.13 -6.85 -13.08
CA TYR A 108 9.34 -7.04 -13.90
C TYR A 108 10.24 -8.15 -13.37
N ARG A 109 10.38 -8.27 -12.06
CA ARG A 109 11.18 -9.34 -11.45
C ARG A 109 10.60 -10.71 -11.77
N SER A 110 9.28 -10.87 -11.60
CA SER A 110 8.58 -12.11 -11.88
C SER A 110 8.59 -12.45 -13.39
N ALA A 111 8.26 -11.49 -14.24
CA ALA A 111 8.24 -11.64 -15.69
C ALA A 111 9.63 -11.99 -16.24
N ASN A 112 10.69 -11.32 -15.78
CA ASN A 112 12.06 -11.65 -16.18
C ASN A 112 12.51 -13.02 -15.67
N SER A 113 12.08 -13.42 -14.48
CA SER A 113 12.36 -14.77 -13.96
C SER A 113 11.71 -15.86 -14.82
N ILE A 114 10.45 -15.67 -15.21
CA ILE A 114 9.75 -16.60 -16.14
C ILE A 114 10.49 -16.61 -17.47
N PHE A 115 10.78 -15.45 -18.03
CA PHE A 115 11.46 -15.32 -19.31
C PHE A 115 12.82 -16.04 -19.32
N GLY A 116 13.64 -15.83 -18.28
CA GLY A 116 14.97 -16.44 -18.18
C GLY A 116 14.95 -17.96 -18.01
N LYS A 117 13.87 -18.51 -17.40
CA LYS A 117 13.79 -19.96 -17.15
C LYS A 117 13.12 -20.75 -18.28
N VAL A 118 12.18 -20.15 -19.00
CA VAL A 118 11.23 -20.86 -19.84
C VAL A 118 11.26 -20.40 -21.30
N ALA A 119 11.84 -19.24 -21.63
CA ALA A 119 11.80 -18.65 -22.97
C ALA A 119 12.39 -19.54 -24.08
N ASN A 120 13.34 -20.40 -23.76
CA ASN A 120 13.97 -21.30 -24.72
C ASN A 120 13.25 -22.65 -24.89
N ALA A 121 12.31 -22.98 -23.98
CA ALA A 121 11.67 -24.28 -23.90
C ALA A 121 10.14 -24.23 -24.10
N ALA A 122 9.52 -23.06 -23.94
CA ALA A 122 8.08 -22.91 -24.00
C ALA A 122 7.63 -22.08 -25.22
N SER A 123 6.42 -22.38 -25.71
CA SER A 123 5.76 -21.55 -26.71
C SER A 123 5.35 -20.18 -26.13
N GLU A 124 5.11 -19.21 -27.02
CA GLU A 124 4.63 -17.88 -26.64
C GLU A 124 3.30 -17.94 -25.87
N GLU A 125 2.42 -18.88 -26.22
CA GLU A 125 1.15 -19.11 -25.56
C GLU A 125 1.32 -19.53 -24.09
N VAL A 126 2.24 -20.46 -23.82
CA VAL A 126 2.59 -20.89 -22.45
C VAL A 126 3.17 -19.72 -21.65
N MET A 127 4.02 -18.91 -22.28
CA MET A 127 4.59 -17.71 -21.64
C MET A 127 3.51 -16.70 -21.29
N LEU A 128 2.55 -16.44 -22.19
CA LEU A 128 1.40 -15.58 -21.94
C LEU A 128 0.56 -16.09 -20.78
N HIS A 129 0.26 -17.39 -20.75
CA HIS A 129 -0.50 -17.99 -19.66
C HIS A 129 0.21 -17.84 -18.31
N LEU A 130 1.51 -18.06 -18.25
CA LEU A 130 2.29 -17.89 -17.03
C LEU A 130 2.31 -16.45 -16.55
N VAL A 131 2.46 -15.48 -17.45
CA VAL A 131 2.47 -14.07 -17.08
C VAL A 131 1.09 -13.60 -16.63
N ASN A 132 0.04 -14.01 -17.34
CA ASN A 132 -1.33 -13.71 -16.94
C ASN A 132 -1.67 -14.26 -15.55
N SER A 133 -1.25 -15.48 -15.26
CA SER A 133 -1.59 -16.11 -13.97
C SER A 133 -0.69 -15.70 -12.81
N LYS A 134 0.56 -15.28 -13.05
CA LYS A 134 1.53 -15.02 -11.97
C LYS A 134 1.98 -13.56 -11.87
N CYS A 135 2.10 -12.85 -13.00
CA CYS A 135 2.68 -11.50 -12.98
C CYS A 135 1.61 -10.40 -12.93
N PHE A 136 0.56 -10.50 -13.73
CA PHE A 136 -0.52 -9.51 -13.74
C PHE A 136 -1.25 -9.38 -12.41
N PRO A 137 -1.57 -10.45 -11.66
CA PRO A 137 -2.16 -10.29 -10.34
C PRO A 137 -1.32 -9.46 -9.38
N MET A 138 0.01 -9.52 -9.46
CA MET A 138 0.90 -8.67 -8.64
C MET A 138 0.93 -7.21 -9.10
N LEU A 139 0.80 -6.95 -10.41
CA LEU A 139 0.78 -5.61 -10.96
C LEU A 139 -0.54 -4.89 -10.65
N LEU A 140 -1.64 -5.63 -10.70
CA LEU A 140 -3.00 -5.09 -10.57
C LEU A 140 -3.53 -5.12 -9.14
N TYR A 141 -2.80 -5.76 -8.22
CA TYR A 141 -3.24 -5.91 -6.83
C TYR A 141 -3.49 -4.55 -6.17
N GLY A 142 -4.69 -4.37 -5.61
CA GLY A 142 -5.08 -3.19 -4.86
C GLY A 142 -5.28 -1.92 -5.69
N LEU A 143 -5.22 -1.99 -7.03
CA LEU A 143 -5.42 -0.81 -7.89
C LEU A 143 -6.82 -0.22 -7.78
N GLU A 144 -7.81 -1.03 -7.48
CA GLU A 144 -9.20 -0.61 -7.22
C GLU A 144 -9.33 0.33 -6.02
N ALA A 145 -8.44 0.19 -5.03
CA ALA A 145 -8.37 1.07 -3.86
C ALA A 145 -7.50 2.32 -4.08
N CYS A 146 -6.76 2.39 -5.19
CA CYS A 146 -5.80 3.45 -5.47
C CYS A 146 -6.39 4.46 -6.48
N PRO A 147 -6.49 5.75 -6.14
CA PRO A 147 -6.89 6.77 -7.10
C PRO A 147 -5.76 6.99 -8.12
N LEU A 148 -5.90 6.39 -9.30
CA LEU A 148 -4.93 6.52 -10.37
C LEU A 148 -5.20 7.75 -11.23
N ASN A 149 -4.19 8.55 -11.47
CA ASN A 149 -4.24 9.59 -12.49
C ASN A 149 -3.89 9.02 -13.88
N LYS A 150 -4.13 9.80 -14.93
CA LYS A 150 -3.88 9.40 -16.33
C LYS A 150 -2.42 8.97 -16.56
N SER A 151 -1.46 9.66 -15.96
CA SER A 151 -0.03 9.33 -16.09
C SER A 151 0.31 8.00 -15.42
N GLU A 152 -0.26 7.73 -14.24
CA GLU A 152 -0.06 6.49 -13.50
C GLU A 152 -0.67 5.30 -14.25
N ASN A 153 -1.87 5.48 -14.82
CA ASN A 153 -2.50 4.47 -15.66
C ASN A 153 -1.68 4.17 -16.92
N ASN A 154 -1.19 5.21 -17.60
CA ASN A 154 -0.28 5.05 -18.74
C ASN A 154 1.01 4.32 -18.35
N SER A 155 1.54 4.57 -17.14
CA SER A 155 2.74 3.89 -16.63
C SER A 155 2.52 2.40 -16.39
N ILE A 156 1.33 1.99 -15.91
CA ILE A 156 0.98 0.58 -15.76
C ILE A 156 0.85 -0.09 -17.13
N ASN A 157 0.10 0.53 -18.03
CA ASN A 157 -0.06 0.05 -19.41
C ASN A 157 1.28 -0.12 -20.11
N PHE A 158 2.17 0.86 -19.97
CA PHE A 158 3.51 0.79 -20.52
C PHE A 158 4.34 -0.36 -19.92
N THR A 159 4.17 -0.64 -18.63
CA THR A 159 4.83 -1.77 -17.96
C THR A 159 4.40 -3.11 -18.57
N ALA A 160 3.11 -3.30 -18.81
CA ALA A 160 2.56 -4.47 -19.48
C ALA A 160 3.04 -4.56 -20.94
N MET A 161 2.94 -3.44 -21.68
CA MET A 161 3.31 -3.37 -23.08
C MET A 161 4.79 -3.72 -23.31
N ARG A 162 5.70 -3.22 -22.47
CA ARG A 162 7.13 -3.58 -22.56
C ARG A 162 7.39 -5.08 -22.42
N PHE A 163 6.60 -5.77 -21.62
CA PHE A 163 6.71 -7.23 -21.55
C PHE A 163 6.28 -7.88 -22.86
N PHE A 164 5.16 -7.46 -23.44
CA PHE A 164 4.68 -8.01 -24.72
C PHE A 164 5.63 -7.70 -25.87
N MET A 165 6.17 -6.48 -25.93
CA MET A 165 7.24 -6.14 -26.91
C MET A 165 8.43 -7.10 -26.82
N LYS A 166 8.84 -7.46 -25.61
CA LYS A 166 9.92 -8.41 -25.39
C LYS A 166 9.52 -9.82 -25.81
N LEU A 167 8.30 -10.24 -25.53
CA LEU A 167 7.79 -11.57 -25.84
C LEU A 167 7.69 -11.78 -27.36
N PHE A 168 7.05 -10.84 -28.06
CA PHE A 168 6.83 -10.92 -29.51
C PHE A 168 7.97 -10.35 -30.34
N ARG A 169 9.07 -9.93 -29.70
CA ARG A 169 10.24 -9.31 -30.36
C ARG A 169 9.87 -8.18 -31.32
N SER A 170 8.81 -7.44 -30.99
CA SER A 170 8.28 -6.31 -31.79
C SER A 170 8.39 -5.03 -30.98
N SER A 171 8.77 -3.94 -31.67
CA SER A 171 8.73 -2.59 -31.11
C SER A 171 7.46 -1.83 -31.49
N ASN A 172 6.59 -2.40 -32.32
CA ASN A 172 5.35 -1.78 -32.77
C ASN A 172 4.24 -2.09 -31.77
N SER A 173 3.77 -1.04 -31.05
CA SER A 173 2.68 -1.13 -30.06
C SER A 173 1.32 -1.45 -30.70
N ASP A 174 1.14 -1.18 -32.00
CA ASP A 174 -0.14 -1.36 -32.70
C ASP A 174 -0.36 -2.82 -33.15
N LEU A 175 0.70 -3.65 -33.06
CA LEU A 175 0.67 -5.08 -33.38
C LEU A 175 0.54 -5.98 -32.14
N ILE A 176 0.55 -5.41 -30.95
CA ILE A 176 0.53 -6.10 -29.67
C ILE A 176 -0.78 -5.83 -28.92
#